data_228f97a205ad9c81147d535bbb73a229
#
_entry.id   228f97a205ad9c81147d535bbb73a229
#
_cell.length_a   1.000
_cell.length_b   1.000
_cell.length_c   1.000
_cell.angle_alpha   90.00
_cell.angle_beta   90.00
_cell.angle_gamma   90.00
#
_symmetry.space_group_name_H-M   'P 1'
#
loop_
_entity.id
_entity.type
_entity.pdbx_description
1 polymer ?
#
loop_
_entity_poly.entity_id
_entity_poly.type
_entity_poly.pdbx_seq_one_letter_code
_entity_poly.pdbx_strand_id
1 'polypeptide(L)'
;MIIVHDGKAHTDDFLATCVLTHKLNCRAIRTKYTQEHLEDKSYWVIDQGMSFDPEMHNFDHHHIKEEICSFTMVLDYFYGKDYRKIFPQMRFVEIMDSYGPKAASKFSGASESALDLACNPICEAMLNVFSKTSGEINDPIYSIMKDMGKYICEKIESSKVLLNIIAIGHKSYEYDGIKIFDVSNCISNGLNAEDLPTKLYCKINKIDLDVVLTKDSRGGGYRMISQNTDKIKFLPNVKSYFCHNSGFLICFNDIDDHKDILSNHSEII
;
A
#
# COMPACT_ATOMS: atom_id res chain seq x y z
N MET A 1 -13.67 -7.21 21.83
CA MET A 1 -13.24 -8.48 21.21
C MET A 1 -13.63 -8.48 19.74
N ILE A 2 -12.80 -9.03 18.84
CA ILE A 2 -13.09 -9.10 17.40
C ILE A 2 -13.73 -10.46 17.09
N ILE A 3 -14.85 -10.47 16.40
CA ILE A 3 -15.58 -11.67 15.93
C ILE A 3 -15.53 -11.66 14.41
N VAL A 4 -14.88 -12.66 13.82
CA VAL A 4 -14.70 -12.80 12.38
C VAL A 4 -15.39 -14.08 11.92
N HIS A 5 -15.93 -14.12 10.70
CA HIS A 5 -16.62 -15.30 10.19
C HIS A 5 -15.73 -16.57 10.25
N ASP A 6 -16.33 -17.72 10.44
CA ASP A 6 -15.68 -19.02 10.39
C ASP A 6 -15.45 -19.51 8.95
N GLY A 7 -14.79 -20.64 8.80
CA GLY A 7 -14.57 -21.25 7.48
C GLY A 7 -13.31 -20.73 6.77
N LYS A 8 -13.38 -20.60 5.44
CA LYS A 8 -12.26 -20.12 4.63
C LYS A 8 -12.03 -18.63 4.87
N ALA A 9 -10.80 -18.24 5.17
CA ALA A 9 -10.44 -16.84 5.30
C ALA A 9 -10.25 -16.19 3.93
N HIS A 10 -10.60 -14.91 3.84
CA HIS A 10 -10.37 -14.04 2.70
C HIS A 10 -9.36 -12.95 3.05
N THR A 11 -8.93 -12.20 2.04
CA THR A 11 -7.92 -11.15 2.26
C THR A 11 -8.49 -9.98 3.05
N ASP A 12 -9.75 -9.64 2.83
CA ASP A 12 -10.40 -8.49 3.46
C ASP A 12 -10.69 -8.74 4.94
N ASP A 13 -11.25 -9.91 5.33
CA ASP A 13 -11.49 -10.27 6.74
C ASP A 13 -10.18 -10.35 7.53
N PHE A 14 -9.12 -10.90 6.91
CA PHE A 14 -7.80 -10.98 7.51
C PHE A 14 -7.19 -9.58 7.72
N LEU A 15 -7.19 -8.71 6.69
CA LEU A 15 -6.62 -7.37 6.80
C LEU A 15 -7.42 -6.47 7.75
N ALA A 16 -8.77 -6.58 7.75
CA ALA A 16 -9.62 -5.90 8.73
C ALA A 16 -9.24 -6.31 10.16
N THR A 17 -9.07 -7.61 10.38
CA THR A 17 -8.66 -8.16 11.68
C THR A 17 -7.27 -7.66 12.09
N CYS A 18 -6.32 -7.58 11.17
CA CYS A 18 -4.99 -7.04 11.42
C CYS A 18 -5.04 -5.59 11.92
N VAL A 19 -5.81 -4.73 11.23
CA VAL A 19 -5.96 -3.32 11.62
C VAL A 19 -6.59 -3.21 13.02
N LEU A 20 -7.66 -3.95 13.28
CA LEU A 20 -8.35 -3.94 14.56
C LEU A 20 -7.47 -4.49 15.69
N THR A 21 -6.74 -5.58 15.45
CA THR A 21 -5.80 -6.15 16.42
C THR A 21 -4.73 -5.13 16.82
N HIS A 22 -4.23 -4.36 15.86
CA HIS A 22 -3.29 -3.27 16.15
C HIS A 22 -3.94 -2.13 16.93
N LYS A 23 -5.09 -1.62 16.46
CA LYS A 23 -5.76 -0.44 17.06
C LYS A 23 -6.33 -0.71 18.44
N LEU A 24 -6.87 -1.89 18.66
CA LEU A 24 -7.62 -2.24 19.88
C LEU A 24 -6.81 -3.09 20.87
N ASN A 25 -5.72 -3.69 20.42
CA ASN A 25 -4.90 -4.62 21.21
C ASN A 25 -5.75 -5.72 21.90
N CYS A 26 -6.71 -6.28 21.16
CA CYS A 26 -7.63 -7.30 21.68
C CYS A 26 -7.61 -8.55 20.79
N ARG A 27 -8.03 -9.69 21.37
CA ARG A 27 -8.10 -10.96 20.66
C ARG A 27 -9.15 -10.95 19.55
N ALA A 28 -8.93 -11.78 18.53
CA ALA A 28 -9.88 -12.05 17.45
C ALA A 28 -10.28 -13.52 17.48
N ILE A 29 -11.57 -13.82 17.39
CA ILE A 29 -12.10 -15.18 17.36
C ILE A 29 -12.82 -15.40 16.04
N ARG A 30 -12.48 -16.49 15.35
CA ARG A 30 -13.19 -16.93 14.14
C ARG A 30 -14.34 -17.86 14.56
N THR A 31 -15.54 -17.35 14.45
CA THR A 31 -16.78 -18.07 14.80
C THR A 31 -17.97 -17.42 14.13
N LYS A 32 -19.08 -18.16 14.05
CA LYS A 32 -20.35 -17.55 13.65
C LYS A 32 -20.77 -16.49 14.63
N TYR A 33 -21.26 -15.37 14.12
CA TYR A 33 -21.84 -14.34 14.98
C TYR A 33 -23.11 -14.81 15.68
N THR A 34 -23.45 -14.16 16.77
CA THR A 34 -24.74 -14.27 17.44
C THR A 34 -25.43 -12.91 17.42
N GLN A 35 -26.72 -12.86 17.71
CA GLN A 35 -27.43 -11.59 17.84
C GLN A 35 -26.81 -10.68 18.92
N GLU A 36 -26.37 -11.26 20.03
CA GLU A 36 -25.65 -10.55 21.07
C GLU A 36 -24.38 -9.85 20.56
N HIS A 37 -23.62 -10.51 19.66
CA HIS A 37 -22.43 -9.89 19.05
C HIS A 37 -22.76 -8.64 18.23
N LEU A 38 -23.92 -8.57 17.59
CA LEU A 38 -24.35 -7.42 16.80
C LEU A 38 -24.91 -6.27 17.68
N GLU A 39 -25.46 -6.59 18.85
CA GLU A 39 -26.14 -5.66 19.74
C GLU A 39 -25.26 -5.13 20.89
N ASP A 40 -24.09 -5.69 21.12
CA ASP A 40 -23.14 -5.27 22.14
C ASP A 40 -21.89 -4.62 21.53
N LYS A 41 -21.70 -3.33 21.75
CA LYS A 41 -20.54 -2.53 21.30
C LYS A 41 -19.17 -3.02 21.75
N SER A 42 -19.10 -3.95 22.71
CA SER A 42 -17.84 -4.55 23.13
C SER A 42 -17.26 -5.52 22.09
N TYR A 43 -18.07 -5.93 21.12
CA TYR A 43 -17.68 -6.76 19.99
C TYR A 43 -17.48 -5.93 18.72
N TRP A 44 -16.55 -6.36 17.90
CA TRP A 44 -16.31 -5.88 16.56
C TRP A 44 -16.59 -7.03 15.61
N VAL A 45 -17.71 -6.97 14.90
CA VAL A 45 -18.16 -8.05 14.02
C VAL A 45 -17.72 -7.76 12.59
N ILE A 46 -16.92 -8.66 12.02
CA ILE A 46 -16.23 -8.47 10.75
C ILE A 46 -16.67 -9.53 9.74
N ASP A 47 -17.07 -9.05 8.58
CA ASP A 47 -17.38 -9.85 7.39
C ASP A 47 -18.47 -10.91 7.60
N GLN A 48 -19.43 -10.57 8.44
CA GLN A 48 -20.62 -11.40 8.73
C GLN A 48 -21.69 -10.58 9.44
N GLY A 49 -22.91 -11.12 9.44
CA GLY A 49 -24.04 -10.55 10.17
C GLY A 49 -24.97 -9.70 9.32
N MET A 50 -24.69 -9.50 8.02
CA MET A 50 -25.49 -8.71 7.08
C MET A 50 -25.81 -7.32 7.65
N SER A 51 -24.83 -6.70 8.35
CA SER A 51 -25.00 -5.42 9.05
C SER A 51 -23.81 -4.50 8.87
N PHE A 52 -24.05 -3.30 8.42
CA PHE A 52 -23.08 -2.20 8.46
C PHE A 52 -23.55 -1.13 9.40
N ASP A 53 -23.11 -1.19 10.63
CA ASP A 53 -23.38 -0.21 11.68
C ASP A 53 -22.08 0.12 12.42
N PRO A 54 -21.36 1.18 12.00
CA PRO A 54 -20.11 1.60 12.64
C PRO A 54 -20.27 2.02 14.10
N GLU A 55 -21.46 2.46 14.53
CA GLU A 55 -21.72 2.82 15.93
C GLU A 55 -21.83 1.58 16.83
N MET A 56 -22.26 0.46 16.25
CA MET A 56 -22.32 -0.83 16.90
C MET A 56 -21.10 -1.73 16.60
N HIS A 57 -20.11 -1.21 15.86
CA HIS A 57 -18.91 -1.90 15.40
C HIS A 57 -19.19 -3.13 14.50
N ASN A 58 -20.24 -3.05 13.68
CA ASN A 58 -20.58 -4.08 12.70
C ASN A 58 -20.15 -3.66 11.31
N PHE A 59 -19.27 -4.48 10.67
CA PHE A 59 -18.62 -4.19 9.41
C PHE A 59 -18.77 -5.37 8.44
N ASP A 60 -19.98 -5.53 7.92
CA ASP A 60 -20.28 -6.52 6.88
C ASP A 60 -20.81 -5.84 5.62
N HIS A 61 -20.30 -6.24 4.46
CA HIS A 61 -20.61 -5.65 3.17
C HIS A 61 -21.53 -6.51 2.29
N HIS A 62 -21.83 -7.75 2.66
CA HIS A 62 -22.53 -8.73 1.81
C HIS A 62 -23.93 -8.30 1.35
N HIS A 63 -24.60 -7.40 2.06
CA HIS A 63 -25.89 -6.82 1.69
C HIS A 63 -25.77 -5.52 0.88
N ILE A 64 -24.54 -5.00 0.70
CA ILE A 64 -24.28 -3.72 0.04
C ILE A 64 -23.88 -3.99 -1.41
N LYS A 65 -24.47 -3.25 -2.36
CA LYS A 65 -24.14 -3.37 -3.79
C LYS A 65 -23.00 -2.49 -4.24
N GLU A 66 -22.49 -1.65 -3.35
CA GLU A 66 -21.38 -0.75 -3.63
C GLU A 66 -20.05 -1.52 -3.59
N GLU A 67 -19.05 -0.92 -4.23
CA GLU A 67 -17.68 -1.42 -4.25
C GLU A 67 -17.00 -1.11 -2.91
N ILE A 68 -17.19 -2.00 -1.94
CA ILE A 68 -16.69 -1.89 -0.57
C ILE A 68 -16.48 -3.28 0.02
N CYS A 69 -15.53 -3.47 0.91
CA CYS A 69 -15.30 -4.71 1.66
C CYS A 69 -15.07 -4.41 3.15
N SER A 70 -15.14 -5.42 3.98
CA SER A 70 -15.02 -5.26 5.44
C SER A 70 -13.72 -4.58 5.86
N PHE A 71 -12.62 -4.85 5.16
CA PHE A 71 -11.34 -4.18 5.39
C PHE A 71 -11.41 -2.66 5.18
N THR A 72 -11.97 -2.22 4.07
CA THR A 72 -12.04 -0.79 3.76
C THR A 72 -13.09 -0.07 4.59
N MET A 73 -14.14 -0.76 5.04
CA MET A 73 -15.08 -0.23 6.03
C MET A 73 -14.37 0.08 7.36
N VAL A 74 -13.52 -0.82 7.85
CA VAL A 74 -12.72 -0.62 9.06
C VAL A 74 -11.74 0.56 8.87
N LEU A 75 -11.10 0.67 7.72
CA LEU A 75 -10.22 1.82 7.43
C LEU A 75 -11.00 3.14 7.33
N ASP A 76 -12.19 3.14 6.71
CA ASP A 76 -13.07 4.31 6.65
C ASP A 76 -13.46 4.80 8.06
N TYR A 77 -13.69 3.87 8.97
CA TYR A 77 -14.00 4.18 10.37
C TYR A 77 -12.85 4.94 11.08
N PHE A 78 -11.60 4.50 10.91
CA PHE A 78 -10.46 5.12 11.59
C PHE A 78 -9.88 6.34 10.87
N TYR A 79 -9.95 6.38 9.54
CA TYR A 79 -9.21 7.36 8.73
C TYR A 79 -10.10 8.26 7.88
N GLY A 80 -11.40 7.99 7.80
CA GLY A 80 -12.31 8.61 6.82
C GLY A 80 -11.93 8.20 5.39
N LYS A 81 -12.79 8.50 4.41
CA LYS A 81 -12.63 8.01 3.01
C LYS A 81 -11.43 8.61 2.26
N ASP A 82 -10.81 9.66 2.75
CA ASP A 82 -9.70 10.33 2.04
C ASP A 82 -8.42 9.49 1.94
N TYR A 83 -8.20 8.50 2.83
CA TYR A 83 -7.05 7.59 2.73
C TYR A 83 -7.07 6.81 1.41
N ARG A 84 -8.22 6.59 0.79
CA ARG A 84 -8.36 5.85 -0.48
C ARG A 84 -7.61 6.53 -1.63
N LYS A 85 -7.47 7.87 -1.59
CA LYS A 85 -6.65 8.63 -2.54
C LYS A 85 -5.16 8.43 -2.29
N ILE A 86 -4.80 8.16 -1.03
CA ILE A 86 -3.41 8.08 -0.56
C ILE A 86 -2.88 6.64 -0.64
N PHE A 87 -3.77 5.65 -0.54
CA PHE A 87 -3.42 4.23 -0.51
C PHE A 87 -4.28 3.42 -1.51
N PRO A 88 -4.10 3.64 -2.81
CA PRO A 88 -4.97 3.07 -3.85
C PRO A 88 -4.89 1.53 -3.94
N GLN A 89 -3.88 0.89 -3.35
CA GLN A 89 -3.78 -0.58 -3.30
C GLN A 89 -4.98 -1.23 -2.60
N MET A 90 -5.62 -0.51 -1.68
CA MET A 90 -6.82 -0.98 -0.99
C MET A 90 -8.01 -1.17 -1.93
N ARG A 91 -8.06 -0.38 -3.01
CA ARG A 91 -9.08 -0.53 -4.06
C ARG A 91 -9.01 -1.88 -4.77
N PHE A 92 -7.81 -2.44 -4.90
CA PHE A 92 -7.66 -3.78 -5.48
C PHE A 92 -8.30 -4.85 -4.59
N VAL A 93 -8.12 -4.75 -3.27
CA VAL A 93 -8.75 -5.67 -2.30
C VAL A 93 -10.28 -5.54 -2.37
N GLU A 94 -10.81 -4.31 -2.37
CA GLU A 94 -12.26 -4.06 -2.51
C GLU A 94 -12.84 -4.72 -3.76
N ILE A 95 -12.22 -4.46 -4.92
CA ILE A 95 -12.72 -4.94 -6.22
C ILE A 95 -12.61 -6.45 -6.30
N MET A 96 -11.50 -7.03 -5.82
CA MET A 96 -11.30 -8.47 -5.82
C MET A 96 -12.37 -9.17 -4.97
N ASP A 97 -12.65 -8.62 -3.80
CA ASP A 97 -13.61 -9.16 -2.87
C ASP A 97 -15.06 -8.96 -3.34
N SER A 98 -15.46 -7.73 -3.68
CA SER A 98 -16.84 -7.39 -4.06
C SER A 98 -17.26 -7.94 -5.42
N TYR A 99 -16.35 -8.01 -6.41
CA TYR A 99 -16.67 -8.30 -7.81
C TYR A 99 -15.83 -9.42 -8.45
N GLY A 100 -14.87 -9.97 -7.69
CA GLY A 100 -14.05 -11.10 -8.08
C GLY A 100 -12.91 -10.79 -9.08
N PRO A 101 -12.18 -11.85 -9.51
CA PRO A 101 -10.92 -11.72 -10.25
C PRO A 101 -11.08 -11.04 -11.62
N LYS A 102 -12.22 -11.20 -12.29
CA LYS A 102 -12.47 -10.55 -13.59
C LYS A 102 -12.51 -9.02 -13.49
N ALA A 103 -13.15 -8.50 -12.45
CA ALA A 103 -13.20 -7.06 -12.20
C ALA A 103 -11.82 -6.53 -11.78
N ALA A 104 -11.11 -7.27 -10.93
CA ALA A 104 -9.75 -6.95 -10.50
C ALA A 104 -8.76 -6.95 -11.68
N SER A 105 -8.90 -7.88 -12.63
CA SER A 105 -8.15 -7.93 -13.89
C SER A 105 -8.36 -6.65 -14.70
N LYS A 106 -9.61 -6.25 -14.91
CA LYS A 106 -9.95 -5.02 -15.63
C LYS A 106 -9.40 -3.77 -14.94
N PHE A 107 -9.46 -3.72 -13.61
CA PHE A 107 -8.96 -2.59 -12.82
C PHE A 107 -7.44 -2.46 -12.88
N SER A 108 -6.72 -3.58 -12.73
CA SER A 108 -5.25 -3.61 -12.70
C SER A 108 -4.60 -3.57 -14.08
N GLY A 109 -5.33 -3.92 -15.15
CA GLY A 109 -4.79 -4.16 -16.48
C GLY A 109 -4.02 -5.48 -16.62
N ALA A 110 -3.94 -6.29 -15.56
CA ALA A 110 -3.32 -7.61 -15.57
C ALA A 110 -4.34 -8.68 -15.99
N SER A 111 -3.91 -9.75 -16.67
CA SER A 111 -4.80 -10.88 -16.97
C SER A 111 -5.21 -11.62 -15.69
N GLU A 112 -6.36 -12.29 -15.68
CA GLU A 112 -6.79 -13.11 -14.54
C GLU A 112 -5.71 -14.15 -14.18
N SER A 113 -5.09 -14.80 -15.18
CA SER A 113 -3.99 -15.74 -14.94
C SER A 113 -2.76 -15.10 -14.33
N ALA A 114 -2.46 -13.84 -14.67
CA ALA A 114 -1.37 -13.10 -14.02
C ALA A 114 -1.70 -12.77 -12.56
N LEU A 115 -2.96 -12.47 -12.25
CA LEU A 115 -3.40 -12.26 -10.86
C LEU A 115 -3.32 -13.54 -10.04
N ASP A 116 -3.72 -14.68 -10.61
CA ASP A 116 -3.60 -16.00 -9.97
C ASP A 116 -2.13 -16.35 -9.68
N LEU A 117 -1.23 -16.10 -10.65
CA LEU A 117 0.20 -16.31 -10.46
C LEU A 117 0.85 -15.34 -9.47
N ALA A 118 0.32 -14.11 -9.37
CA ALA A 118 0.76 -13.11 -8.40
C ALA A 118 0.19 -13.39 -7.00
N CYS A 119 -0.79 -14.30 -6.88
CA CYS A 119 -1.26 -14.79 -5.60
C CYS A 119 -0.09 -15.47 -4.89
N ASN A 120 0.57 -14.71 -4.06
CA ASN A 120 1.82 -15.08 -3.42
C ASN A 120 1.58 -16.27 -2.48
N PRO A 121 2.36 -17.38 -2.55
CA PRO A 121 2.26 -18.50 -1.61
C PRO A 121 2.27 -18.08 -0.14
N ILE A 122 2.90 -16.96 0.19
CA ILE A 122 2.87 -16.38 1.53
C ILE A 122 1.45 -15.93 1.91
N CYS A 123 0.72 -15.25 1.00
CA CYS A 123 -0.66 -14.84 1.26
C CYS A 123 -1.57 -16.05 1.50
N GLU A 124 -1.48 -17.08 0.66
CA GLU A 124 -2.26 -18.31 0.84
C GLU A 124 -1.92 -19.01 2.16
N ALA A 125 -0.63 -19.11 2.49
CA ALA A 125 -0.19 -19.69 3.77
C ALA A 125 -0.73 -18.89 4.97
N MET A 126 -0.69 -17.56 4.91
CA MET A 126 -1.22 -16.70 5.97
C MET A 126 -2.72 -16.86 6.15
N LEU A 127 -3.49 -16.86 5.07
CA LEU A 127 -4.95 -17.07 5.12
C LEU A 127 -5.29 -18.47 5.64
N ASN A 128 -4.52 -19.51 5.24
CA ASN A 128 -4.73 -20.86 5.76
C ASN A 128 -4.40 -20.97 7.28
N VAL A 129 -3.34 -20.30 7.75
CA VAL A 129 -3.03 -20.24 9.18
C VAL A 129 -4.12 -19.47 9.92
N PHE A 130 -4.54 -18.32 9.41
CA PHE A 130 -5.61 -17.52 9.99
C PHE A 130 -6.94 -18.29 10.05
N SER A 131 -7.29 -19.06 9.02
CA SER A 131 -8.49 -19.90 9.02
C SER A 131 -8.55 -20.94 10.17
N LYS A 132 -7.39 -21.32 10.69
CA LYS A 132 -7.23 -22.36 11.71
C LYS A 132 -6.87 -21.82 13.10
N THR A 133 -6.68 -20.50 13.22
CA THR A 133 -6.25 -19.90 14.48
C THR A 133 -7.37 -19.88 15.51
N SER A 134 -6.99 -20.01 16.78
CA SER A 134 -7.88 -19.73 17.91
C SER A 134 -8.05 -18.23 18.15
N GLY A 135 -7.17 -17.38 17.58
CA GLY A 135 -7.17 -15.92 17.74
C GLY A 135 -6.81 -15.43 19.14
N GLU A 136 -6.29 -16.30 19.99
CA GLU A 136 -5.83 -15.92 21.32
C GLU A 136 -4.57 -15.05 21.26
N ILE A 137 -4.37 -14.18 22.24
CA ILE A 137 -3.23 -13.22 22.28
C ILE A 137 -1.88 -13.94 22.28
N ASN A 138 -1.82 -15.16 22.78
CA ASN A 138 -0.61 -15.99 22.81
C ASN A 138 -0.41 -16.81 21.52
N ASP A 139 -1.33 -16.74 20.56
CA ASP A 139 -1.18 -17.40 19.27
C ASP A 139 -0.10 -16.68 18.47
N PRO A 140 0.89 -17.38 17.86
CA PRO A 140 1.94 -16.76 17.04
C PRO A 140 1.41 -15.86 15.94
N ILE A 141 0.26 -16.19 15.34
CA ILE A 141 -0.34 -15.34 14.29
C ILE A 141 -0.83 -14.00 14.82
N TYR A 142 -1.18 -13.91 16.12
CA TYR A 142 -1.64 -12.66 16.72
C TYR A 142 -0.58 -11.55 16.64
N SER A 143 0.67 -11.87 16.95
CA SER A 143 1.77 -10.91 16.80
C SER A 143 1.95 -10.48 15.36
N ILE A 144 1.89 -11.42 14.43
CA ILE A 144 1.99 -11.13 12.98
C ILE A 144 0.84 -10.23 12.53
N MET A 145 -0.40 -10.53 12.92
CA MET A 145 -1.56 -9.70 12.59
C MET A 145 -1.40 -8.27 13.14
N LYS A 146 -0.94 -8.16 14.38
CA LYS A 146 -0.70 -6.86 15.02
C LYS A 146 0.36 -6.03 14.28
N ASP A 147 1.46 -6.65 13.88
CA ASP A 147 2.54 -5.99 13.14
C ASP A 147 2.10 -5.62 11.71
N MET A 148 1.32 -6.46 11.05
CA MET A 148 0.73 -6.13 9.74
C MET A 148 -0.26 -4.96 9.84
N GLY A 149 -1.12 -4.97 10.86
CA GLY A 149 -2.04 -3.86 11.13
C GLY A 149 -1.30 -2.56 11.41
N LYS A 150 -0.23 -2.63 12.21
CA LYS A 150 0.68 -1.50 12.46
C LYS A 150 1.25 -0.96 11.15
N TYR A 151 1.82 -1.83 10.30
CA TYR A 151 2.38 -1.44 9.02
C TYR A 151 1.35 -0.71 8.13
N ILE A 152 0.12 -1.23 8.03
CA ILE A 152 -0.96 -0.62 7.23
C ILE A 152 -1.28 0.78 7.77
N CYS A 153 -1.47 0.91 9.08
CA CYS A 153 -1.78 2.17 9.73
C CYS A 153 -0.67 3.21 9.55
N GLU A 154 0.57 2.84 9.84
CA GLU A 154 1.74 3.70 9.67
C GLU A 154 1.93 4.12 8.21
N LYS A 155 1.65 3.22 7.26
CA LYS A 155 1.74 3.53 5.83
C LYS A 155 0.71 4.58 5.40
N ILE A 156 -0.51 4.51 5.90
CA ILE A 156 -1.53 5.53 5.63
C ILE A 156 -1.11 6.88 6.24
N GLU A 157 -0.70 6.87 7.50
CA GLU A 157 -0.32 8.07 8.25
C GLU A 157 0.93 8.73 7.65
N SER A 158 1.99 7.96 7.37
CA SER A 158 3.21 8.47 6.76
C SER A 158 2.99 8.99 5.34
N SER A 159 2.12 8.34 4.56
CA SER A 159 1.80 8.83 3.21
C SER A 159 1.12 10.19 3.22
N LYS A 160 0.23 10.47 4.19
CA LYS A 160 -0.38 11.80 4.37
C LYS A 160 0.69 12.86 4.62
N VAL A 161 1.62 12.59 5.52
CA VAL A 161 2.74 13.50 5.84
C VAL A 161 3.63 13.72 4.62
N LEU A 162 4.02 12.66 3.93
CA LEU A 162 4.91 12.73 2.76
C LEU A 162 4.27 13.48 1.60
N LEU A 163 2.97 13.32 1.32
CA LEU A 163 2.29 14.09 0.28
C LEU A 163 2.32 15.60 0.56
N ASN A 164 2.14 16.01 1.82
CA ASN A 164 2.24 17.42 2.21
C ASN A 164 3.68 17.94 2.07
N ILE A 165 4.68 17.15 2.44
CA ILE A 165 6.10 17.52 2.30
C ILE A 165 6.47 17.67 0.83
N ILE A 166 6.01 16.74 -0.03
CA ILE A 166 6.22 16.82 -1.49
C ILE A 166 5.54 18.06 -2.05
N ALA A 167 4.31 18.38 -1.63
CA ALA A 167 3.58 19.55 -2.10
C ALA A 167 4.33 20.86 -1.87
N ILE A 168 5.10 20.96 -0.78
CA ILE A 168 5.82 22.17 -0.39
C ILE A 168 7.25 22.18 -0.92
N GLY A 169 7.92 21.02 -0.98
CA GLY A 169 9.38 20.94 -1.12
C GLY A 169 9.88 20.40 -2.45
N HIS A 170 9.01 19.88 -3.33
CA HIS A 170 9.45 19.35 -4.62
C HIS A 170 9.95 20.45 -5.57
N LYS A 171 10.80 20.05 -6.49
CA LYS A 171 11.20 20.87 -7.65
C LYS A 171 10.88 20.11 -8.92
N SER A 172 10.32 20.80 -9.91
CA SER A 172 10.10 20.26 -11.25
C SER A 172 10.90 21.10 -12.24
N TYR A 173 11.72 20.46 -13.06
CA TYR A 173 12.52 21.13 -14.06
C TYR A 173 12.81 20.18 -15.24
N GLU A 174 13.29 20.72 -16.32
CA GLU A 174 13.70 19.99 -17.51
C GLU A 174 15.21 20.12 -17.71
N TYR A 175 15.86 19.03 -18.06
CA TYR A 175 17.28 18.98 -18.40
C TYR A 175 17.46 18.07 -19.62
N ASP A 176 18.02 18.60 -20.70
CA ASP A 176 18.20 17.91 -22.00
C ASP A 176 16.92 17.21 -22.51
N GLY A 177 15.76 17.88 -22.38
CA GLY A 177 14.46 17.32 -22.80
C GLY A 177 13.88 16.27 -21.83
N ILE A 178 14.56 16.01 -20.71
CA ILE A 178 14.14 15.05 -19.67
C ILE A 178 13.43 15.83 -18.56
N LYS A 179 12.18 15.47 -18.27
CA LYS A 179 11.38 16.06 -17.19
C LYS A 179 11.72 15.41 -15.86
N ILE A 180 12.31 16.17 -14.96
CA ILE A 180 12.77 15.71 -13.66
C ILE A 180 11.85 16.20 -12.56
N PHE A 181 11.41 15.29 -11.70
CA PHE A 181 10.68 15.58 -10.47
C PHE A 181 11.61 15.28 -9.27
N ASP A 182 12.13 16.35 -8.70
CA ASP A 182 13.12 16.27 -7.61
C ASP A 182 12.45 16.41 -6.25
N VAL A 183 12.50 15.34 -5.48
CA VAL A 183 12.03 15.24 -4.07
C VAL A 183 13.18 14.94 -3.10
N SER A 184 14.43 15.13 -3.53
CA SER A 184 15.62 14.81 -2.74
C SER A 184 15.70 15.57 -1.41
N ASN A 185 15.06 16.76 -1.33
CA ASN A 185 14.95 17.58 -0.14
C ASN A 185 13.63 17.41 0.62
N CYS A 186 12.75 16.54 0.15
CA CYS A 186 11.45 16.26 0.79
C CYS A 186 11.62 15.25 1.92
N ILE A 187 12.15 15.71 3.06
CA ILE A 187 12.46 14.89 4.24
C ILE A 187 11.79 15.52 5.47
N SER A 188 11.16 14.71 6.30
CA SER A 188 10.67 15.11 7.62
C SER A 188 10.70 13.94 8.60
N ASN A 189 11.24 14.16 9.80
CA ASN A 189 11.27 13.19 10.89
C ASN A 189 11.84 11.81 10.49
N GLY A 190 12.87 11.77 9.65
CA GLY A 190 13.44 10.53 9.12
C GLY A 190 12.66 9.87 7.99
N LEU A 191 11.51 10.44 7.58
CA LEU A 191 10.77 10.00 6.40
C LEU A 191 11.31 10.73 5.16
N ASN A 192 11.68 9.96 4.16
CA ASN A 192 12.05 10.45 2.84
C ASN A 192 10.87 10.24 1.87
N ALA A 193 10.69 11.16 0.91
CA ALA A 193 9.77 10.94 -0.19
C ALA A 193 10.29 9.76 -1.03
N GLU A 194 9.70 8.60 -0.81
CA GLU A 194 9.97 7.38 -1.57
C GLU A 194 9.12 7.35 -2.84
N ASP A 195 9.40 6.37 -3.72
CA ASP A 195 8.74 6.19 -5.01
C ASP A 195 7.22 6.27 -4.97
N LEU A 196 6.60 5.55 -4.04
CA LEU A 196 5.15 5.40 -4.04
C LEU A 196 4.42 6.70 -3.71
N PRO A 197 4.76 7.46 -2.65
CA PRO A 197 4.16 8.77 -2.40
C PRO A 197 4.42 9.76 -3.53
N THR A 198 5.61 9.76 -4.12
CA THR A 198 5.96 10.63 -5.25
C THR A 198 5.14 10.31 -6.49
N LYS A 199 5.06 9.04 -6.90
CA LYS A 199 4.21 8.60 -8.02
C LYS A 199 2.75 8.94 -7.79
N LEU A 200 2.26 8.73 -6.58
CA LEU A 200 0.90 9.06 -6.21
C LEU A 200 0.63 10.57 -6.30
N TYR A 201 1.55 11.39 -5.75
CA TYR A 201 1.46 12.84 -5.84
C TYR A 201 1.40 13.32 -7.29
N CYS A 202 2.31 12.83 -8.13
CA CYS A 202 2.33 13.17 -9.55
C CYS A 202 1.05 12.75 -10.28
N LYS A 203 0.53 11.55 -9.98
CA LYS A 203 -0.74 11.06 -10.54
C LYS A 203 -1.93 11.93 -10.15
N ILE A 204 -2.06 12.28 -8.87
CA ILE A 204 -3.15 13.14 -8.35
C ILE A 204 -3.10 14.52 -9.01
N ASN A 205 -1.91 15.09 -9.15
CA ASN A 205 -1.71 16.45 -9.69
C ASN A 205 -1.48 16.47 -11.21
N LYS A 206 -1.61 15.32 -11.90
CA LYS A 206 -1.42 15.18 -13.36
C LYS A 206 -0.07 15.71 -13.83
N ILE A 207 0.98 15.50 -13.03
CA ILE A 207 2.34 15.91 -13.38
C ILE A 207 2.95 14.86 -14.31
N ASP A 208 3.35 15.28 -15.48
CA ASP A 208 4.09 14.48 -16.44
C ASP A 208 5.59 14.57 -16.12
N LEU A 209 6.26 13.39 -15.99
CA LEU A 209 7.67 13.30 -15.63
C LEU A 209 8.31 12.07 -16.25
N ASP A 210 9.61 12.18 -16.48
CA ASP A 210 10.44 11.09 -17.01
C ASP A 210 11.29 10.44 -15.91
N VAL A 211 11.78 11.23 -14.97
CA VAL A 211 12.70 10.79 -13.90
C VAL A 211 12.27 11.38 -12.57
N VAL A 212 12.27 10.54 -11.53
CA VAL A 212 12.21 10.97 -10.13
C VAL A 212 13.61 10.96 -9.54
N LEU A 213 14.03 12.10 -8.97
CA LEU A 213 15.26 12.26 -8.19
C LEU A 213 14.91 12.31 -6.70
N THR A 214 15.50 11.42 -5.88
CA THR A 214 15.22 11.31 -4.45
C THR A 214 16.46 10.88 -3.66
N LYS A 215 16.39 10.93 -2.34
CA LYS A 215 17.40 10.30 -1.47
C LYS A 215 17.38 8.79 -1.61
N ASP A 216 18.54 8.15 -1.53
CA ASP A 216 18.60 6.70 -1.40
C ASP A 216 18.52 6.30 0.07
N SER A 217 17.45 5.59 0.42
CA SER A 217 17.22 5.12 1.81
C SER A 217 18.22 4.05 2.27
N ARG A 218 18.98 3.42 1.35
CA ARG A 218 19.90 2.31 1.63
C ARG A 218 21.34 2.74 1.79
N GLY A 219 21.80 3.67 0.95
CA GLY A 219 23.22 4.04 0.84
C GLY A 219 23.59 5.44 1.32
N GLY A 220 22.61 6.26 1.72
CA GLY A 220 22.84 7.62 2.20
C GLY A 220 23.14 8.67 1.11
N GLY A 221 23.19 8.28 -0.15
CA GLY A 221 23.31 9.18 -1.31
C GLY A 221 21.97 9.53 -1.94
N TYR A 222 21.95 9.56 -3.25
CA TYR A 222 20.79 9.90 -4.09
C TYR A 222 20.50 8.78 -5.06
N ARG A 223 19.28 8.75 -5.58
CA ARG A 223 18.90 7.84 -6.65
C ARG A 223 18.01 8.55 -7.67
N MET A 224 18.16 8.16 -8.91
CA MET A 224 17.23 8.49 -9.98
C MET A 224 16.47 7.24 -10.43
N ILE A 225 15.18 7.43 -10.71
CA ILE A 225 14.26 6.37 -11.10
C ILE A 225 13.57 6.78 -12.38
N SER A 226 13.83 6.06 -13.45
CA SER A 226 13.12 6.22 -14.73
C SER A 226 11.67 5.76 -14.56
N GLN A 227 10.75 6.57 -15.03
CA GLN A 227 9.33 6.24 -15.05
C GLN A 227 8.93 5.47 -16.32
N ASN A 228 9.79 5.53 -17.34
CA ASN A 228 9.63 4.79 -18.60
C ASN A 228 11.01 4.39 -19.13
N THR A 229 11.39 3.12 -18.96
CA THR A 229 12.69 2.59 -19.43
C THR A 229 12.78 2.45 -20.95
N ASP A 230 11.65 2.54 -21.66
CA ASP A 230 11.66 2.62 -23.13
C ASP A 230 12.01 4.05 -23.63
N LYS A 231 11.98 5.03 -22.74
CA LYS A 231 12.38 6.41 -23.02
C LYS A 231 13.75 6.75 -22.43
N ILE A 232 13.99 6.36 -21.17
CA ILE A 232 15.24 6.65 -20.45
C ILE A 232 15.72 5.41 -19.73
N LYS A 233 16.92 4.96 -20.09
CA LYS A 233 17.58 3.80 -19.47
C LYS A 233 18.94 4.22 -18.94
N PHE A 234 19.15 4.10 -17.63
CA PHE A 234 20.42 4.40 -17.01
C PHE A 234 21.47 3.31 -17.29
N LEU A 235 22.73 3.74 -17.46
CA LEU A 235 23.89 2.88 -17.67
C LEU A 235 24.84 2.98 -16.46
N PRO A 236 25.50 1.87 -16.09
CA PRO A 236 26.53 1.88 -15.04
C PRO A 236 27.67 2.85 -15.38
N ASN A 237 28.15 3.59 -14.41
CA ASN A 237 29.28 4.53 -14.58
C ASN A 237 30.09 4.69 -13.28
N VAL A 238 31.22 5.39 -13.35
CA VAL A 238 32.15 5.59 -12.21
C VAL A 238 31.59 6.46 -11.09
N LYS A 239 30.55 7.24 -11.37
CA LYS A 239 29.88 8.12 -10.39
C LYS A 239 28.74 7.39 -9.66
N SER A 240 28.32 6.23 -10.18
CA SER A 240 27.28 5.42 -9.55
C SER A 240 27.89 4.29 -8.71
N TYR A 241 27.35 4.09 -7.52
CA TYR A 241 27.68 2.91 -6.72
C TYR A 241 26.72 1.74 -6.97
N PHE A 242 25.58 1.99 -7.63
CA PHE A 242 24.64 0.97 -8.05
C PHE A 242 23.86 1.43 -9.30
N CYS A 243 23.73 0.53 -10.27
CA CYS A 243 22.81 0.67 -11.39
C CYS A 243 22.08 -0.65 -11.59
N HIS A 244 20.76 -0.61 -11.65
CA HIS A 244 19.97 -1.82 -11.89
C HIS A 244 20.17 -2.33 -13.32
N ASN A 245 20.23 -3.63 -13.50
CA ASN A 245 20.50 -4.26 -14.81
C ASN A 245 19.53 -3.85 -15.92
N SER A 246 18.26 -3.57 -15.58
CA SER A 246 17.28 -3.04 -16.55
C SER A 246 17.38 -1.53 -16.77
N GLY A 247 18.26 -0.82 -16.05
CA GLY A 247 18.47 0.61 -16.18
C GLY A 247 17.34 1.50 -15.66
N PHE A 248 16.36 0.96 -14.91
CA PHE A 248 15.28 1.80 -14.37
C PHE A 248 15.72 2.63 -13.16
N LEU A 249 16.81 2.25 -12.48
CA LEU A 249 17.28 2.87 -11.25
C LEU A 249 18.80 2.97 -11.24
N ILE A 250 19.30 4.12 -10.84
CA ILE A 250 20.71 4.38 -10.59
C ILE A 250 20.90 5.11 -9.26
N CYS A 251 21.93 4.76 -8.49
CA CYS A 251 22.29 5.36 -7.20
C CYS A 251 23.70 5.95 -7.25
N PHE A 252 23.86 7.13 -6.65
CA PHE A 252 25.11 7.90 -6.65
C PHE A 252 25.24 8.71 -5.36
N ASN A 253 26.47 9.20 -5.07
CA ASN A 253 26.75 9.83 -3.79
C ASN A 253 26.48 11.34 -3.75
N ASP A 254 26.79 12.06 -4.82
CA ASP A 254 26.67 13.51 -4.88
C ASP A 254 25.51 13.96 -5.73
N ILE A 255 24.68 14.86 -5.19
CA ILE A 255 23.52 15.39 -5.92
C ILE A 255 23.92 16.07 -7.24
N ASP A 256 25.09 16.68 -7.32
CA ASP A 256 25.55 17.39 -8.49
C ASP A 256 25.89 16.44 -9.66
N ASP A 257 26.10 15.16 -9.39
CA ASP A 257 26.36 14.15 -10.43
C ASP A 257 25.13 13.80 -11.29
N HIS A 258 23.92 14.14 -10.85
CA HIS A 258 22.69 13.75 -11.55
C HIS A 258 22.63 14.24 -13.01
N LYS A 259 23.11 15.46 -13.29
CA LYS A 259 23.11 16.03 -14.64
C LYS A 259 24.11 15.31 -15.54
N ASP A 260 25.31 15.04 -15.04
CA ASP A 260 26.33 14.29 -15.79
C ASP A 260 25.84 12.85 -16.10
N ILE A 261 25.19 12.20 -15.14
CA ILE A 261 24.60 10.88 -15.35
C ILE A 261 23.52 10.92 -16.42
N LEU A 262 22.67 11.93 -16.45
CA LEU A 262 21.62 12.07 -17.47
C LEU A 262 22.22 12.32 -18.86
N SER A 263 23.23 13.19 -18.99
CA SER A 263 23.82 13.54 -20.27
C SER A 263 24.72 12.45 -20.87
N ASN A 264 25.50 11.75 -20.01
CA ASN A 264 26.60 10.90 -20.50
C ASN A 264 26.38 9.41 -20.22
N HIS A 265 25.45 9.06 -19.34
CA HIS A 265 25.29 7.69 -18.84
C HIS A 265 23.82 7.25 -18.84
N SER A 266 23.03 7.80 -19.76
CA SER A 266 21.67 7.34 -20.06
C SER A 266 21.47 7.22 -21.56
N GLU A 267 20.71 6.21 -21.96
CA GLU A 267 20.20 6.10 -23.34
C GLU A 267 18.82 6.73 -23.39
N ILE A 268 18.65 7.72 -24.28
CA ILE A 268 17.34 8.26 -24.65
C ILE A 268 16.93 7.48 -25.88
N ILE A 269 15.88 6.65 -25.78
CA ILE A 269 15.41 5.71 -26.81
C ILE A 269 14.31 6.31 -27.65
#